data_2f33f76c891ed2336acc45877204eae6
#
_entry.id   2f33f76c891ed2336acc45877204eae6
#
_cell.length_a   1.000
_cell.length_b   1.000
_cell.length_c   1.000
_cell.angle_alpha   90.00
_cell.angle_beta   90.00
_cell.angle_gamma   90.00
#
_symmetry.space_group_name_H-M   'P 1'
#
loop_
_entity.id
_entity.type
_entity.pdbx_description
1 polymer ?
#
loop_
_entity_poly.entity_id
_entity_poly.type
_entity_poly.pdbx_seq_one_letter_code
_entity_poly.pdbx_strand_id
1 'polypeptide(L)'
;MDFDVLDYVAERTSKYILSKPKDMRKSLGQFFTSKTTARFMACLFSFPQKKRVEILDPGAGSGVLSAAIIEMIDKYHPEISQIALTCYETNSDILPLLAENLDYIKRKARVGLSIEILDTDYIISQADDFSGTISASPMQRKFDMVIGNPPYFKLAKDAPEAALMPEVCYGAPNIYFLFASMSLFNLADNGEMVYILPRSWTSVAYFSCFRSYLLHYGKLTDVHIFVSRKKVFDNENVLQETMIMKVRKTLVVPQTVRITSSVSSTDFNEITELFVPYDVVVSGNEQYVYLVTSEEEANVLKKVNAFTNPMPSMGLKMKTGLTVDFRNKELLRNNCSDNNVPLFYSQHMKNGRVIFPIGKENEYMSDELPGMVQVNRNYLFVKRFTAKEERRRLQCAIYLANQYPMFKKISTQNKINFIDTIDNSEMTEELVCGLYIVLNSTLYDMYYRILNGSTQVNSTEMNSIPIPARRDLERLGRKLIESGDYSTEYCDRVLEEVVYA
;
A
#
# COMPACT_ATOMS: atom_id res chain seq x y z
N MET A 1 -23.10 -15.78 -34.93
CA MET A 1 -22.41 -15.77 -33.60
C MET A 1 -21.37 -14.66 -33.67
N ASP A 2 -21.57 -13.57 -32.91
CA ASP A 2 -20.55 -12.54 -32.76
C ASP A 2 -19.37 -13.17 -32.01
N PHE A 3 -18.31 -13.43 -32.75
CA PHE A 3 -17.11 -14.05 -32.15
C PHE A 3 -16.42 -13.02 -31.30
N ASP A 4 -16.36 -13.29 -30.00
CA ASP A 4 -15.70 -12.44 -28.98
C ASP A 4 -14.19 -12.66 -29.08
N VAL A 5 -13.44 -11.64 -29.52
CA VAL A 5 -11.98 -11.75 -29.69
C VAL A 5 -11.26 -11.97 -28.35
N LEU A 6 -11.81 -11.43 -27.27
CA LEU A 6 -11.26 -11.65 -25.93
C LEU A 6 -11.43 -13.10 -25.49
N ASP A 7 -12.55 -13.75 -25.83
CA ASP A 7 -12.74 -15.17 -25.51
C ASP A 7 -11.72 -16.06 -26.19
N TYR A 8 -11.45 -15.81 -27.47
CA TYR A 8 -10.42 -16.56 -28.21
C TYR A 8 -9.04 -16.43 -27.59
N VAL A 9 -8.61 -15.20 -27.29
CA VAL A 9 -7.30 -14.94 -26.67
C VAL A 9 -7.20 -15.55 -25.29
N ALA A 10 -8.26 -15.44 -24.47
CA ALA A 10 -8.30 -16.00 -23.12
C ALA A 10 -8.23 -17.54 -23.13
N GLU A 11 -8.90 -18.21 -24.06
CA GLU A 11 -8.84 -19.66 -24.20
C GLU A 11 -7.42 -20.13 -24.58
N ARG A 12 -6.78 -19.47 -25.53
CA ARG A 12 -5.40 -19.78 -25.94
C ARG A 12 -4.41 -19.53 -24.81
N THR A 13 -4.58 -18.42 -24.08
CA THR A 13 -3.79 -18.12 -22.90
C THR A 13 -3.93 -19.21 -21.85
N SER A 14 -5.14 -19.68 -21.59
CA SER A 14 -5.40 -20.75 -20.63
C SER A 14 -4.68 -22.05 -21.02
N LYS A 15 -4.71 -22.42 -22.32
CA LYS A 15 -3.98 -23.57 -22.85
C LYS A 15 -2.46 -23.43 -22.68
N TYR A 16 -1.92 -22.24 -22.94
CA TYR A 16 -0.50 -21.95 -22.73
C TYR A 16 -0.11 -22.08 -21.25
N ILE A 17 -0.93 -21.51 -20.34
CA ILE A 17 -0.69 -21.60 -18.89
C ILE A 17 -0.66 -23.06 -18.43
N LEU A 18 -1.59 -23.88 -18.89
CA LEU A 18 -1.66 -25.29 -18.52
C LEU A 18 -0.44 -26.10 -19.06
N SER A 19 0.17 -25.67 -20.16
CA SER A 19 1.36 -26.32 -20.74
C SER A 19 2.67 -26.00 -19.98
N LYS A 20 2.72 -24.99 -19.09
CA LYS A 20 3.95 -24.57 -18.38
C LYS A 20 3.93 -24.97 -16.91
N PRO A 21 5.08 -25.43 -16.34
CA PRO A 21 5.20 -25.70 -14.89
C PRO A 21 4.94 -24.46 -14.04
N LYS A 22 4.25 -24.63 -12.89
CA LYS A 22 3.91 -23.51 -11.98
C LYS A 22 5.13 -22.73 -11.46
N ASP A 23 6.20 -23.42 -11.17
CA ASP A 23 7.43 -22.81 -10.63
C ASP A 23 8.14 -21.93 -11.68
N MET A 24 8.10 -22.31 -12.94
CA MET A 24 8.67 -21.54 -14.04
C MET A 24 7.90 -20.20 -14.23
N ARG A 25 6.58 -20.21 -14.08
CA ARG A 25 5.74 -18.99 -14.12
C ARG A 25 6.03 -18.04 -12.96
N LYS A 26 6.20 -18.60 -11.75
CA LYS A 26 6.53 -17.80 -10.54
C LYS A 26 7.93 -17.15 -10.63
N SER A 27 8.93 -17.84 -11.16
CA SER A 27 10.28 -17.30 -11.28
C SER A 27 10.35 -16.10 -12.23
N LEU A 28 9.46 -16.05 -13.21
CA LEU A 28 9.35 -14.94 -14.16
C LEU A 28 8.46 -13.79 -13.66
N GLY A 29 7.80 -13.94 -12.50
CA GLY A 29 6.85 -12.94 -11.97
C GLY A 29 5.60 -12.76 -12.85
N GLN A 30 5.31 -13.72 -13.74
CA GLN A 30 4.20 -13.63 -14.68
C GLN A 30 2.90 -14.10 -14.04
N PHE A 31 1.96 -13.18 -13.89
CA PHE A 31 0.59 -13.46 -13.48
C PHE A 31 -0.35 -13.07 -14.61
N PHE A 32 -0.99 -14.07 -15.23
CA PHE A 32 -1.90 -13.82 -16.33
C PHE A 32 -3.23 -13.24 -15.83
N THR A 33 -3.68 -12.17 -16.48
CA THR A 33 -4.96 -11.53 -16.16
C THR A 33 -6.10 -12.39 -16.68
N SER A 34 -7.12 -12.64 -15.83
CA SER A 34 -8.34 -13.34 -16.24
C SER A 34 -9.15 -12.51 -17.26
N LYS A 35 -9.95 -13.18 -18.09
CA LYS A 35 -10.85 -12.52 -19.06
C LYS A 35 -11.77 -11.48 -18.37
N THR A 36 -12.35 -11.85 -17.23
CA THR A 36 -13.25 -10.97 -16.48
C THR A 36 -12.55 -9.74 -15.95
N THR A 37 -11.35 -9.91 -15.40
CA THR A 37 -10.51 -8.79 -14.94
C THR A 37 -10.09 -7.89 -16.11
N ALA A 38 -9.66 -8.47 -17.23
CA ALA A 38 -9.25 -7.69 -18.40
C ALA A 38 -10.42 -6.85 -18.97
N ARG A 39 -11.61 -7.43 -19.05
CA ARG A 39 -12.82 -6.71 -19.47
C ARG A 39 -13.16 -5.58 -18.50
N PHE A 40 -13.09 -5.84 -17.20
CA PHE A 40 -13.31 -4.81 -16.19
C PHE A 40 -12.30 -3.66 -16.31
N MET A 41 -11.01 -3.95 -16.47
CA MET A 41 -9.97 -2.94 -16.67
C MET A 41 -10.23 -2.08 -17.92
N ALA A 42 -10.63 -2.70 -19.03
CA ALA A 42 -10.98 -1.98 -20.26
C ALA A 42 -12.21 -1.07 -20.09
N CYS A 43 -13.20 -1.48 -19.28
CA CYS A 43 -14.39 -0.66 -18.98
C CYS A 43 -14.10 0.58 -18.14
N LEU A 44 -12.94 0.67 -17.46
CA LEU A 44 -12.60 1.84 -16.64
C LEU A 44 -12.17 3.05 -17.46
N PHE A 45 -11.76 2.89 -18.71
CA PHE A 45 -11.30 4.00 -19.54
C PHE A 45 -12.42 4.97 -19.91
N SER A 46 -12.06 6.25 -19.95
CA SER A 46 -12.87 7.30 -20.59
C SER A 46 -12.39 7.46 -22.03
N PHE A 47 -13.12 6.91 -22.98
CA PHE A 47 -12.68 6.87 -24.37
C PHE A 47 -12.69 8.27 -25.01
N PRO A 48 -11.57 8.69 -25.65
CA PRO A 48 -11.48 10.02 -26.22
C PRO A 48 -12.33 10.15 -27.48
N GLN A 49 -12.95 11.33 -27.68
CA GLN A 49 -13.76 11.65 -28.86
C GLN A 49 -12.86 12.00 -30.07
N LYS A 50 -12.13 11.01 -30.59
CA LYS A 50 -11.25 11.17 -31.76
C LYS A 50 -11.19 9.90 -32.59
N LYS A 51 -10.88 10.07 -33.88
CA LYS A 51 -10.91 8.96 -34.85
C LYS A 51 -9.77 7.96 -34.68
N ARG A 52 -8.60 8.41 -34.19
CA ARG A 52 -7.42 7.58 -33.98
C ARG A 52 -6.95 7.67 -32.55
N VAL A 53 -6.67 6.52 -31.93
CA VAL A 53 -6.13 6.40 -30.58
C VAL A 53 -4.81 5.62 -30.59
N GLU A 54 -3.86 6.09 -29.78
CA GLU A 54 -2.58 5.43 -29.51
C GLU A 54 -2.69 4.65 -28.20
N ILE A 55 -2.48 3.33 -28.22
CA ILE A 55 -2.59 2.45 -27.06
C ILE A 55 -1.28 1.74 -26.79
N LEU A 56 -0.89 1.66 -25.52
CA LEU A 56 0.29 0.95 -25.05
C LEU A 56 -0.10 -0.18 -24.10
N ASP A 57 0.48 -1.36 -24.33
CA ASP A 57 0.49 -2.52 -23.43
C ASP A 57 1.95 -2.90 -23.13
N PRO A 58 2.56 -2.35 -22.06
CA PRO A 58 4.00 -2.39 -21.85
C PRO A 58 4.53 -3.71 -21.26
N GLY A 59 3.69 -4.69 -21.06
CA GLY A 59 4.04 -6.06 -20.64
C GLY A 59 2.93 -6.99 -21.11
N ALA A 60 2.80 -7.08 -22.44
CA ALA A 60 1.60 -7.58 -23.10
C ALA A 60 1.30 -9.06 -22.83
N GLY A 61 2.32 -9.87 -22.46
CA GLY A 61 2.15 -11.29 -22.22
C GLY A 61 1.51 -11.98 -23.44
N SER A 62 0.34 -12.56 -23.24
CA SER A 62 -0.43 -13.18 -24.34
C SER A 62 -1.35 -12.23 -25.10
N GLY A 63 -1.43 -10.95 -24.72
CA GLY A 63 -2.30 -9.95 -25.34
C GLY A 63 -3.74 -9.92 -24.84
N VAL A 64 -4.04 -10.47 -23.66
CA VAL A 64 -5.40 -10.50 -23.08
C VAL A 64 -5.91 -9.08 -22.80
N LEU A 65 -5.06 -8.19 -22.24
CA LEU A 65 -5.42 -6.79 -21.97
C LEU A 65 -5.63 -6.01 -23.27
N SER A 66 -4.74 -6.19 -24.23
CA SER A 66 -4.88 -5.63 -25.59
C SER A 66 -6.18 -6.09 -26.26
N ALA A 67 -6.53 -7.38 -26.16
CA ALA A 67 -7.80 -7.91 -26.68
C ALA A 67 -9.02 -7.24 -26.03
N ALA A 68 -8.98 -7.07 -24.71
CA ALA A 68 -10.10 -6.49 -23.96
C ALA A 68 -10.37 -5.03 -24.35
N ILE A 69 -9.33 -4.20 -24.48
CA ILE A 69 -9.51 -2.78 -24.84
C ILE A 69 -9.92 -2.61 -26.30
N ILE A 70 -9.36 -3.43 -27.22
CA ILE A 70 -9.77 -3.39 -28.63
C ILE A 70 -11.22 -3.84 -28.79
N GLU A 71 -11.64 -4.92 -28.12
CA GLU A 71 -13.02 -5.39 -28.13
C GLU A 71 -13.99 -4.34 -27.61
N MET A 72 -13.63 -3.64 -26.54
CA MET A 72 -14.42 -2.54 -25.97
C MET A 72 -14.61 -1.42 -26.99
N ILE A 73 -13.54 -0.97 -27.64
CA ILE A 73 -13.59 0.07 -28.67
C ILE A 73 -14.44 -0.42 -29.86
N ASP A 74 -14.16 -1.61 -30.38
CA ASP A 74 -14.81 -2.13 -31.57
C ASP A 74 -16.34 -2.31 -31.39
N LYS A 75 -16.78 -2.64 -30.17
CA LYS A 75 -18.21 -2.85 -29.89
C LYS A 75 -18.96 -1.56 -29.53
N TYR A 76 -18.35 -0.65 -28.79
CA TYR A 76 -19.06 0.42 -28.09
C TYR A 76 -18.63 1.83 -28.48
N HIS A 77 -17.51 1.99 -29.21
CA HIS A 77 -16.91 3.27 -29.55
C HIS A 77 -16.70 3.47 -31.06
N PRO A 78 -17.81 3.51 -31.86
CA PRO A 78 -17.72 3.65 -33.30
C PRO A 78 -17.11 4.95 -33.81
N GLU A 79 -17.00 5.96 -32.93
CA GLU A 79 -16.26 7.23 -33.20
C GLU A 79 -14.77 7.00 -33.39
N ILE A 80 -14.21 5.91 -32.81
CA ILE A 80 -12.81 5.52 -32.97
C ILE A 80 -12.71 4.55 -34.14
N SER A 81 -12.15 5.01 -35.25
CA SER A 81 -12.04 4.21 -36.48
C SER A 81 -10.65 3.59 -36.68
N GLN A 82 -9.65 4.04 -35.91
CA GLN A 82 -8.25 3.56 -36.01
C GLN A 82 -7.62 3.43 -34.63
N ILE A 83 -6.91 2.34 -34.41
CA ILE A 83 -6.09 2.08 -33.22
C ILE A 83 -4.66 1.83 -33.67
N ALA A 84 -3.69 2.54 -33.08
CA ALA A 84 -2.29 2.17 -33.12
C ALA A 84 -1.91 1.55 -31.80
N LEU A 85 -1.69 0.23 -31.78
CA LEU A 85 -1.32 -0.55 -30.60
C LEU A 85 0.17 -0.82 -30.60
N THR A 86 0.84 -0.48 -29.51
CA THR A 86 2.22 -0.86 -29.23
C THR A 86 2.26 -1.82 -28.04
N CYS A 87 2.88 -2.97 -28.23
CA CYS A 87 3.07 -3.99 -27.21
C CYS A 87 4.56 -4.22 -26.95
N TYR A 88 4.96 -4.26 -25.68
CA TYR A 88 6.29 -4.73 -25.27
C TYR A 88 6.17 -6.11 -24.63
N GLU A 89 7.04 -7.04 -25.01
CA GLU A 89 7.15 -8.36 -24.39
C GLU A 89 8.56 -8.91 -24.65
N THR A 90 9.25 -9.30 -23.59
CA THR A 90 10.63 -9.80 -23.69
C THR A 90 10.74 -11.33 -23.62
N ASN A 91 9.67 -12.00 -23.21
CA ASN A 91 9.70 -13.46 -23.07
C ASN A 91 9.51 -14.13 -24.44
N SER A 92 10.62 -14.66 -24.98
CA SER A 92 10.65 -15.36 -26.27
C SER A 92 9.69 -16.54 -26.37
N ASP A 93 9.31 -17.17 -25.25
CA ASP A 93 8.38 -18.30 -25.22
C ASP A 93 6.93 -17.86 -25.46
N ILE A 94 6.57 -16.62 -25.09
CA ILE A 94 5.20 -16.12 -25.23
C ILE A 94 5.02 -15.23 -26.46
N LEU A 95 6.07 -14.65 -27.00
CA LEU A 95 6.02 -13.79 -28.18
C LEU A 95 5.28 -14.40 -29.37
N PRO A 96 5.47 -15.69 -29.72
CA PRO A 96 4.70 -16.32 -30.81
C PRO A 96 3.20 -16.34 -30.54
N LEU A 97 2.79 -16.63 -29.29
CA LEU A 97 1.40 -16.61 -28.89
C LEU A 97 0.80 -15.21 -28.97
N LEU A 98 1.53 -14.19 -28.51
CA LEU A 98 1.16 -12.79 -28.61
C LEU A 98 0.92 -12.39 -30.07
N ALA A 99 1.91 -12.68 -30.94
CA ALA A 99 1.82 -12.34 -32.37
C ALA A 99 0.60 -12.98 -33.06
N GLU A 100 0.37 -14.27 -32.82
CA GLU A 100 -0.77 -15.00 -33.38
C GLU A 100 -2.11 -14.46 -32.86
N ASN A 101 -2.19 -14.13 -31.57
CA ASN A 101 -3.39 -13.54 -30.96
C ASN A 101 -3.69 -12.16 -31.54
N LEU A 102 -2.70 -11.28 -31.64
CA LEU A 102 -2.86 -9.95 -32.20
C LEU A 102 -3.18 -9.98 -33.71
N ASP A 103 -2.59 -10.89 -34.47
CA ASP A 103 -2.95 -11.09 -35.87
C ASP A 103 -4.41 -11.59 -36.03
N TYR A 104 -4.87 -12.47 -35.15
CA TYR A 104 -6.26 -12.88 -35.13
C TYR A 104 -7.21 -11.70 -34.83
N ILE A 105 -6.89 -10.88 -33.81
CA ILE A 105 -7.66 -9.69 -33.45
C ILE A 105 -7.71 -8.73 -34.66
N LYS A 106 -6.58 -8.47 -35.30
CA LYS A 106 -6.49 -7.58 -36.48
C LYS A 106 -7.39 -8.02 -37.63
N ARG A 107 -7.50 -9.32 -37.85
CA ARG A 107 -8.39 -9.88 -38.89
C ARG A 107 -9.85 -9.83 -38.55
N LYS A 108 -10.23 -9.76 -37.28
CA LYS A 108 -11.60 -9.84 -36.79
C LYS A 108 -12.21 -8.51 -36.40
N ALA A 109 -11.39 -7.57 -35.92
CA ALA A 109 -11.86 -6.25 -35.54
C ALA A 109 -12.39 -5.45 -36.73
N ARG A 110 -13.45 -4.67 -36.51
CA ARG A 110 -14.00 -3.72 -37.46
C ARG A 110 -13.20 -2.43 -37.50
N VAL A 111 -12.63 -2.04 -36.35
CA VAL A 111 -11.74 -0.89 -36.25
C VAL A 111 -10.42 -1.18 -36.96
N GLY A 112 -9.85 -0.18 -37.66
CA GLY A 112 -8.55 -0.30 -38.32
C GLY A 112 -7.42 -0.43 -37.29
N LEU A 113 -6.62 -1.51 -37.37
CA LEU A 113 -5.55 -1.79 -36.43
C LEU A 113 -4.17 -1.67 -37.08
N SER A 114 -3.31 -0.83 -36.49
CA SER A 114 -1.85 -0.84 -36.69
C SER A 114 -1.24 -1.40 -35.41
N ILE A 115 -0.50 -2.51 -35.53
CA ILE A 115 0.05 -3.22 -34.37
C ILE A 115 1.57 -3.27 -34.51
N GLU A 116 2.26 -2.94 -33.44
CA GLU A 116 3.70 -3.06 -33.30
C GLU A 116 4.01 -3.87 -32.05
N ILE A 117 4.82 -4.93 -32.21
CA ILE A 117 5.32 -5.79 -31.13
C ILE A 117 6.82 -5.53 -31.01
N LEU A 118 7.26 -5.14 -29.82
CA LEU A 118 8.64 -4.83 -29.52
C LEU A 118 9.17 -5.88 -28.52
N ASP A 119 10.17 -6.65 -28.91
CA ASP A 119 10.85 -7.68 -28.12
C ASP A 119 12.02 -7.10 -27.30
N THR A 120 11.86 -5.89 -26.82
CA THR A 120 12.85 -5.14 -26.05
C THR A 120 12.33 -4.81 -24.67
N ASP A 121 13.25 -4.61 -23.71
CA ASP A 121 12.87 -4.15 -22.37
C ASP A 121 12.19 -2.78 -22.46
N TYR A 122 10.98 -2.70 -21.92
CA TYR A 122 10.17 -1.48 -21.98
C TYR A 122 10.83 -0.29 -21.30
N ILE A 123 11.40 -0.49 -20.11
CA ILE A 123 11.99 0.61 -19.33
C ILE A 123 13.27 1.07 -19.98
N ILE A 124 14.17 0.14 -20.33
CA ILE A 124 15.46 0.46 -20.92
C ILE A 124 15.31 1.10 -22.29
N SER A 125 14.34 0.67 -23.09
CA SER A 125 14.09 1.26 -24.42
C SER A 125 13.65 2.73 -24.37
N GLN A 126 13.19 3.25 -23.21
CA GLN A 126 12.78 4.63 -23.02
C GLN A 126 13.85 5.48 -22.31
N ALA A 127 15.05 4.93 -22.09
CA ALA A 127 16.10 5.56 -21.30
C ALA A 127 16.46 6.98 -21.75
N ASP A 128 16.70 7.13 -23.02
CA ASP A 128 17.14 8.42 -23.60
C ASP A 128 16.05 9.48 -23.51
N ASP A 129 14.80 9.09 -23.78
CA ASP A 129 13.65 10.01 -23.70
C ASP A 129 13.36 10.42 -22.26
N PHE A 130 13.44 9.47 -21.31
CA PHE A 130 13.16 9.73 -19.89
C PHE A 130 14.24 10.62 -19.26
N SER A 131 15.50 10.40 -19.59
CA SER A 131 16.63 11.21 -19.10
C SER A 131 16.76 12.58 -19.78
N GLY A 132 16.03 12.83 -20.87
CA GLY A 132 16.14 14.05 -21.66
C GLY A 132 17.48 14.23 -22.38
N THR A 133 18.25 13.15 -22.55
CA THR A 133 19.61 13.20 -23.13
C THR A 133 19.63 13.37 -24.64
N ILE A 134 18.52 13.10 -25.33
CA ILE A 134 18.42 13.31 -26.78
C ILE A 134 17.62 14.58 -27.08
N SER A 135 18.29 15.69 -27.26
CA SER A 135 17.73 16.96 -27.72
C SER A 135 17.25 16.96 -29.19
N ALA A 136 17.32 15.83 -29.87
CA ALA A 136 17.00 15.70 -31.30
C ALA A 136 16.22 14.40 -31.64
N SER A 137 15.64 13.71 -30.67
CA SER A 137 14.82 12.54 -30.97
C SER A 137 13.51 12.97 -31.64
N PRO A 138 13.09 12.35 -32.74
CA PRO A 138 11.81 12.64 -33.34
C PRO A 138 10.73 12.21 -32.37
N MET A 139 9.98 13.19 -31.86
CA MET A 139 8.74 13.05 -31.10
C MET A 139 8.66 11.81 -30.21
N GLN A 140 8.92 12.02 -28.93
CA GLN A 140 8.53 11.09 -27.89
C GLN A 140 7.10 10.58 -28.17
N ARG A 141 6.94 9.27 -28.41
CA ARG A 141 5.65 8.67 -28.70
C ARG A 141 4.76 8.81 -27.47
N LYS A 142 3.64 9.47 -27.61
CA LYS A 142 2.67 9.69 -26.55
C LYS A 142 1.43 8.84 -26.78
N PHE A 143 0.97 8.17 -25.73
CA PHE A 143 -0.19 7.29 -25.77
C PHE A 143 -1.40 7.94 -25.11
N ASP A 144 -2.56 7.73 -25.68
CA ASP A 144 -3.84 8.15 -25.10
C ASP A 144 -4.25 7.24 -23.95
N MET A 145 -3.96 5.95 -24.11
CA MET A 145 -4.40 4.90 -23.21
C MET A 145 -3.25 3.92 -22.96
N VAL A 146 -3.03 3.59 -21.70
CA VAL A 146 -2.08 2.54 -21.28
C VAL A 146 -2.82 1.53 -20.42
N ILE A 147 -2.75 0.26 -20.79
CA ILE A 147 -3.32 -0.83 -20.00
C ILE A 147 -2.20 -1.83 -19.65
N GLY A 148 -2.11 -2.24 -18.39
CA GLY A 148 -0.97 -3.10 -18.02
C GLY A 148 -1.18 -3.94 -16.76
N ASN A 149 -0.50 -5.09 -16.76
CA ASN A 149 -0.27 -5.96 -15.62
C ASN A 149 1.24 -6.29 -15.58
N PRO A 150 2.06 -5.41 -15.00
CA PRO A 150 3.51 -5.57 -14.99
C PRO A 150 3.96 -6.74 -14.11
N PRO A 151 5.18 -7.26 -14.27
CA PRO A 151 5.72 -8.27 -13.38
C PRO A 151 5.95 -7.72 -11.95
N TYR A 152 5.85 -8.61 -10.92
CA TYR A 152 5.93 -8.25 -9.49
C TYR A 152 7.16 -8.86 -8.81
N PHE A 153 8.36 -8.40 -9.15
CA PHE A 153 9.59 -8.83 -8.50
C PHE A 153 10.49 -7.64 -8.13
N LYS A 154 11.38 -7.88 -7.17
CA LYS A 154 12.36 -6.88 -6.76
C LYS A 154 13.56 -6.94 -7.68
N LEU A 155 14.04 -5.75 -8.06
CA LEU A 155 15.31 -5.55 -8.72
C LEU A 155 16.43 -5.31 -7.70
N ALA A 156 17.68 -5.53 -8.12
CA ALA A 156 18.83 -5.03 -7.38
C ALA A 156 18.84 -3.49 -7.41
N LYS A 157 19.47 -2.88 -6.39
CA LYS A 157 19.53 -1.40 -6.29
C LYS A 157 20.28 -0.76 -7.47
N ASP A 158 21.22 -1.48 -8.02
CA ASP A 158 22.10 -1.13 -9.14
C ASP A 158 21.64 -1.70 -10.49
N ALA A 159 20.44 -2.27 -10.55
CA ALA A 159 19.85 -2.71 -11.81
C ALA A 159 19.74 -1.54 -12.80
N PRO A 160 19.95 -1.75 -14.11
CA PRO A 160 19.88 -0.69 -15.12
C PRO A 160 18.57 0.09 -15.07
N GLU A 161 17.43 -0.59 -14.90
CA GLU A 161 16.09 0.00 -14.81
C GLU A 161 15.95 0.90 -13.58
N ALA A 162 16.57 0.51 -12.46
CA ALA A 162 16.58 1.32 -11.24
C ALA A 162 17.47 2.55 -11.37
N ALA A 163 18.64 2.38 -11.98
CA ALA A 163 19.60 3.47 -12.22
C ALA A 163 19.04 4.53 -13.18
N LEU A 164 18.17 4.12 -14.11
CA LEU A 164 17.51 5.00 -15.04
C LEU A 164 16.47 5.92 -14.40
N MET A 165 15.80 5.46 -13.35
CA MET A 165 14.65 6.14 -12.73
C MET A 165 14.90 6.45 -11.23
N PRO A 166 15.98 7.15 -10.87
CA PRO A 166 16.36 7.36 -9.47
C PRO A 166 15.31 8.15 -8.67
N GLU A 167 14.57 9.05 -9.30
CA GLU A 167 13.56 9.89 -8.65
C GLU A 167 12.31 9.11 -8.18
N VAL A 168 12.06 7.92 -8.72
CA VAL A 168 10.95 7.06 -8.29
C VAL A 168 11.39 5.95 -7.34
N CYS A 169 12.69 5.83 -7.08
CA CYS A 169 13.28 4.75 -6.30
C CYS A 169 13.65 5.18 -4.87
N TYR A 170 13.26 4.38 -3.88
CA TYR A 170 13.78 4.44 -2.53
C TYR A 170 14.43 3.09 -2.19
N GLY A 171 15.73 2.98 -2.40
CA GLY A 171 16.45 1.71 -2.25
C GLY A 171 16.29 0.78 -3.46
N ALA A 172 16.26 -0.53 -3.23
CA ALA A 172 16.12 -1.55 -4.29
C ALA A 172 14.66 -1.64 -4.76
N PRO A 173 14.31 -1.25 -6.01
CA PRO A 173 12.93 -1.12 -6.44
C PRO A 173 12.24 -2.45 -6.70
N ASN A 174 10.89 -2.42 -6.74
CA ASN A 174 10.09 -3.45 -7.38
C ASN A 174 9.74 -2.98 -8.80
N ILE A 175 9.89 -3.84 -9.80
CA ILE A 175 9.79 -3.47 -11.21
C ILE A 175 8.41 -2.89 -11.58
N TYR A 176 7.31 -3.32 -10.93
CA TYR A 176 5.96 -2.88 -11.29
C TYR A 176 5.76 -1.36 -11.20
N PHE A 177 6.39 -0.71 -10.23
CA PHE A 177 6.23 0.72 -10.09
C PHE A 177 7.11 1.53 -11.07
N LEU A 178 8.21 0.95 -11.53
CA LEU A 178 8.99 1.52 -12.64
C LEU A 178 8.16 1.49 -13.94
N PHE A 179 7.50 0.35 -14.23
CA PHE A 179 6.54 0.25 -15.34
C PHE A 179 5.45 1.31 -15.26
N ALA A 180 4.81 1.46 -14.09
CA ALA A 180 3.75 2.45 -13.91
C ALA A 180 4.25 3.89 -14.07
N SER A 181 5.43 4.21 -13.57
CA SER A 181 6.03 5.54 -13.70
C SER A 181 6.43 5.85 -15.14
N MET A 182 7.04 4.89 -15.84
CA MET A 182 7.39 5.04 -17.25
C MET A 182 6.13 5.17 -18.12
N SER A 183 5.07 4.42 -17.80
CA SER A 183 3.79 4.54 -18.51
C SER A 183 3.14 5.91 -18.32
N LEU A 184 3.20 6.46 -17.11
CA LEU A 184 2.72 7.82 -16.85
C LEU A 184 3.54 8.86 -17.63
N PHE A 185 4.86 8.67 -17.74
CA PHE A 185 5.73 9.50 -18.56
C PHE A 185 5.31 9.45 -20.04
N ASN A 186 5.01 8.26 -20.57
CA ASN A 186 4.65 8.05 -21.97
C ASN A 186 3.20 8.41 -22.30
N LEU A 187 2.33 8.68 -21.32
CA LEU A 187 0.98 9.18 -21.58
C LEU A 187 1.00 10.57 -22.23
N ALA A 188 0.08 10.80 -23.13
CA ALA A 188 -0.30 12.13 -23.58
C ALA A 188 -0.99 12.92 -22.46
N ASP A 189 -1.04 14.24 -22.57
CA ASP A 189 -1.80 15.07 -21.65
C ASP A 189 -3.28 14.68 -21.69
N ASN A 190 -3.87 14.47 -20.50
CA ASN A 190 -5.19 13.91 -20.29
C ASN A 190 -5.36 12.43 -20.71
N GLY A 191 -4.28 11.77 -21.14
CA GLY A 191 -4.27 10.31 -21.35
C GLY A 191 -4.50 9.55 -20.05
N GLU A 192 -4.98 8.31 -20.16
CA GLU A 192 -5.36 7.48 -19.03
C GLU A 192 -4.55 6.18 -18.98
N MET A 193 -4.19 5.78 -17.79
CA MET A 193 -3.52 4.52 -17.49
C MET A 193 -4.38 3.68 -16.55
N VAL A 194 -4.62 2.42 -16.92
CA VAL A 194 -5.29 1.43 -16.05
C VAL A 194 -4.34 0.28 -15.79
N TYR A 195 -4.00 0.10 -14.53
CA TYR A 195 -3.03 -0.89 -14.07
C TYR A 195 -3.60 -1.77 -12.96
N ILE A 196 -3.30 -3.07 -13.01
CA ILE A 196 -3.44 -3.97 -11.87
C ILE A 196 -2.06 -4.15 -11.22
N LEU A 197 -1.97 -3.94 -9.90
CA LEU A 197 -0.69 -4.00 -9.17
C LEU A 197 -0.91 -4.21 -7.66
N PRO A 198 0.15 -4.61 -6.91
CA PRO A 198 0.07 -4.74 -5.46
C PRO A 198 -0.29 -3.43 -4.78
N ARG A 199 -1.18 -3.45 -3.78
CA ARG A 199 -1.65 -2.23 -3.10
C ARG A 199 -0.68 -1.66 -2.07
N SER A 200 0.44 -2.33 -1.77
CA SER A 200 1.40 -1.89 -0.75
C SER A 200 2.02 -0.50 -1.02
N TRP A 201 2.02 -0.04 -2.26
CA TRP A 201 2.52 1.29 -2.60
C TRP A 201 1.70 2.43 -1.98
N THR A 202 0.46 2.18 -1.59
CA THR A 202 -0.47 3.21 -1.12
C THR A 202 -0.06 3.84 0.22
N SER A 203 0.63 3.10 1.10
CA SER A 203 0.97 3.58 2.44
C SER A 203 2.40 3.29 2.90
N VAL A 204 3.05 2.23 2.37
CA VAL A 204 4.38 1.85 2.86
C VAL A 204 5.43 2.89 2.48
N ALA A 205 6.28 3.30 3.44
CA ALA A 205 7.31 4.33 3.25
C ALA A 205 8.30 4.02 2.12
N TYR A 206 8.57 2.74 1.87
CA TYR A 206 9.40 2.27 0.76
C TYR A 206 8.94 2.80 -0.62
N PHE A 207 7.65 3.10 -0.79
CA PHE A 207 7.09 3.59 -2.04
C PHE A 207 6.87 5.12 -2.07
N SER A 208 7.44 5.86 -1.13
CA SER A 208 7.21 7.31 -1.03
C SER A 208 7.60 8.06 -2.31
N CYS A 209 8.77 7.76 -2.88
CA CYS A 209 9.23 8.39 -4.13
C CYS A 209 8.29 8.08 -5.29
N PHE A 210 7.88 6.81 -5.45
CA PHE A 210 6.90 6.41 -6.46
C PHE A 210 5.56 7.12 -6.27
N ARG A 211 5.01 7.18 -5.04
CA ARG A 211 3.76 7.89 -4.77
C ARG A 211 3.86 9.37 -5.13
N SER A 212 4.96 10.01 -4.72
CA SER A 212 5.19 11.42 -5.02
C SER A 212 5.22 11.67 -6.53
N TYR A 213 5.95 10.85 -7.29
CA TYR A 213 6.00 10.93 -8.75
C TYR A 213 4.62 10.72 -9.38
N LEU A 214 3.93 9.62 -8.99
CA LEU A 214 2.62 9.26 -9.54
C LEU A 214 1.58 10.36 -9.32
N LEU A 215 1.51 10.90 -8.10
CA LEU A 215 0.50 11.89 -7.71
C LEU A 215 0.87 13.33 -8.14
N HIS A 216 2.15 13.58 -8.44
CA HIS A 216 2.57 14.85 -9.02
C HIS A 216 2.11 14.96 -10.49
N TYR A 217 2.51 14.01 -11.32
CA TYR A 217 2.27 14.02 -12.77
C TYR A 217 0.91 13.46 -13.18
N GLY A 218 0.28 12.67 -12.34
CA GLY A 218 -1.03 12.08 -12.57
C GLY A 218 -1.99 12.28 -11.41
N LYS A 219 -3.27 12.04 -11.67
CA LYS A 219 -4.32 12.06 -10.66
C LYS A 219 -5.09 10.74 -10.69
N LEU A 220 -5.26 10.17 -9.52
CA LEU A 220 -6.04 8.95 -9.32
C LEU A 220 -7.53 9.28 -9.53
N THR A 221 -8.19 8.58 -10.43
CA THR A 221 -9.63 8.80 -10.72
C THR A 221 -10.48 7.63 -10.29
N ASP A 222 -9.96 6.40 -10.44
CA ASP A 222 -10.67 5.17 -10.06
C ASP A 222 -9.72 4.21 -9.33
N VAL A 223 -10.27 3.50 -8.37
CA VAL A 223 -9.63 2.41 -7.64
C VAL A 223 -10.60 1.24 -7.53
N HIS A 224 -10.14 0.03 -7.83
CA HIS A 224 -10.87 -1.19 -7.53
C HIS A 224 -10.10 -2.06 -6.55
N ILE A 225 -10.78 -2.52 -5.49
CA ILE A 225 -10.21 -3.27 -4.38
C ILE A 225 -10.78 -4.68 -4.38
N PHE A 226 -9.90 -5.70 -4.41
CA PHE A 226 -10.30 -7.07 -4.16
C PHE A 226 -10.24 -7.36 -2.66
N VAL A 227 -11.38 -7.67 -2.06
CA VAL A 227 -11.49 -7.90 -0.60
C VAL A 227 -10.88 -9.25 -0.19
N SER A 228 -10.93 -10.27 -1.06
CA SER A 228 -10.35 -11.59 -0.78
C SER A 228 -8.94 -11.74 -1.36
N ARG A 229 -7.96 -12.03 -0.48
CA ARG A 229 -6.55 -12.27 -0.86
C ARG A 229 -6.32 -13.49 -1.76
N LYS A 230 -7.23 -14.48 -1.72
CA LYS A 230 -6.99 -15.81 -2.31
C LYS A 230 -7.56 -15.99 -3.71
N LYS A 231 -8.37 -15.04 -4.23
CA LYS A 231 -9.19 -15.24 -5.42
C LYS A 231 -8.94 -14.23 -6.55
N VAL A 232 -7.84 -13.50 -6.54
CA VAL A 232 -7.56 -12.47 -7.57
C VAL A 232 -7.00 -13.07 -8.86
N PHE A 233 -6.22 -14.14 -8.72
CA PHE A 233 -5.67 -14.89 -9.86
C PHE A 233 -6.14 -16.34 -9.74
N ASP A 234 -7.11 -16.73 -10.54
CA ASP A 234 -7.90 -17.97 -10.42
C ASP A 234 -7.08 -19.28 -10.35
N ASN A 235 -5.82 -19.29 -10.73
CA ASN A 235 -4.97 -20.47 -10.75
C ASN A 235 -3.62 -20.33 -10.05
N GLU A 236 -3.36 -19.21 -9.36
CA GLU A 236 -2.06 -18.93 -8.74
C GLU A 236 -2.20 -18.43 -7.32
N ASN A 237 -1.48 -19.04 -6.37
CA ASN A 237 -1.42 -18.60 -4.99
C ASN A 237 -0.60 -17.30 -4.87
N VAL A 238 -1.15 -16.16 -5.27
CA VAL A 238 -0.56 -14.84 -5.05
C VAL A 238 -0.92 -14.39 -3.65
N LEU A 239 0.07 -14.33 -2.77
CA LEU A 239 -0.08 -13.83 -1.40
C LEU A 239 -0.17 -12.30 -1.31
N GLN A 240 -0.02 -11.58 -2.44
CA GLN A 240 -0.06 -10.13 -2.46
C GLN A 240 -1.47 -9.62 -2.71
N GLU A 241 -1.91 -8.69 -1.89
CA GLU A 241 -3.16 -7.97 -2.10
C GLU A 241 -2.97 -7.01 -3.28
N THR A 242 -3.67 -7.28 -4.37
CA THR A 242 -3.67 -6.44 -5.57
C THR A 242 -4.86 -5.48 -5.60
N MET A 243 -4.72 -4.44 -6.39
CA MET A 243 -5.76 -3.46 -6.72
C MET A 243 -5.69 -3.10 -8.20
N ILE A 244 -6.77 -2.60 -8.75
CA ILE A 244 -6.74 -1.92 -10.05
C ILE A 244 -6.82 -0.42 -9.80
N MET A 245 -5.97 0.35 -10.47
CA MET A 245 -6.02 1.81 -10.42
C MET A 245 -6.19 2.40 -11.82
N LYS A 246 -6.94 3.48 -11.92
CA LYS A 246 -6.92 4.36 -13.08
C LYS A 246 -6.32 5.71 -12.70
N VAL A 247 -5.36 6.14 -13.49
CA VAL A 247 -4.66 7.42 -13.34
C VAL A 247 -4.81 8.20 -14.64
N ARG A 248 -5.18 9.48 -14.55
CA ARG A 248 -5.16 10.42 -15.66
C ARG A 248 -3.93 11.32 -15.55
N LYS A 249 -3.19 11.49 -16.64
CA LYS A 249 -2.08 12.44 -16.69
C LYS A 249 -2.62 13.86 -16.77
N THR A 250 -2.73 14.49 -15.62
CA THR A 250 -3.26 15.86 -15.50
C THR A 250 -2.79 16.52 -14.21
N LEU A 251 -2.70 17.84 -14.19
CA LEU A 251 -2.46 18.60 -12.96
C LEU A 251 -3.78 18.98 -12.24
N VAL A 252 -4.91 18.84 -12.92
CA VAL A 252 -6.22 19.15 -12.34
C VAL A 252 -6.63 18.05 -11.36
N VAL A 253 -6.77 18.41 -10.11
CA VAL A 253 -7.22 17.50 -9.05
C VAL A 253 -8.72 17.22 -9.23
N PRO A 254 -9.15 15.95 -9.35
CA PRO A 254 -10.57 15.63 -9.43
C PRO A 254 -11.26 15.90 -8.07
N GLN A 255 -12.55 16.17 -8.08
CA GLN A 255 -13.32 16.36 -6.84
C GLN A 255 -13.38 15.08 -6.02
N THR A 256 -13.57 13.95 -6.67
CA THR A 256 -13.69 12.63 -6.03
C THR A 256 -12.85 11.59 -6.74
N VAL A 257 -12.52 10.52 -6.01
CA VAL A 257 -12.05 9.25 -6.55
C VAL A 257 -13.20 8.24 -6.48
N ARG A 258 -13.46 7.56 -7.57
CA ARG A 258 -14.40 6.45 -7.59
C ARG A 258 -13.71 5.21 -7.06
N ILE A 259 -14.20 4.68 -5.93
CA ILE A 259 -13.68 3.46 -5.31
C ILE A 259 -14.72 2.37 -5.48
N THR A 260 -14.31 1.27 -6.09
CA THR A 260 -15.15 0.08 -6.25
C THR A 260 -14.53 -1.09 -5.51
N SER A 261 -15.35 -2.03 -5.04
CA SER A 261 -14.83 -3.25 -4.45
C SER A 261 -15.63 -4.48 -4.85
N SER A 262 -14.94 -5.63 -4.95
CA SER A 262 -15.51 -6.95 -5.16
C SER A 262 -14.86 -7.99 -4.26
N VAL A 263 -15.51 -9.13 -4.05
CA VAL A 263 -14.95 -10.21 -3.25
C VAL A 263 -13.78 -10.88 -3.99
N SER A 264 -13.89 -11.02 -5.31
CA SER A 264 -12.86 -11.68 -6.14
C SER A 264 -12.89 -11.16 -7.57
N SER A 265 -11.96 -11.64 -8.40
CA SER A 265 -11.90 -11.35 -9.84
C SER A 265 -13.01 -12.02 -10.66
N THR A 266 -13.88 -12.80 -10.07
CA THR A 266 -14.97 -13.52 -10.73
C THR A 266 -16.36 -12.95 -10.44
N ASP A 267 -16.48 -12.01 -9.51
CA ASP A 267 -17.76 -11.45 -9.05
C ASP A 267 -17.95 -9.96 -9.38
N PHE A 268 -17.44 -9.51 -10.51
CA PHE A 268 -17.62 -8.13 -10.99
C PHE A 268 -19.08 -7.74 -11.29
N ASN A 269 -20.04 -8.66 -11.16
CA ASN A 269 -21.46 -8.36 -11.25
C ASN A 269 -22.04 -7.77 -9.94
N GLU A 270 -21.36 -7.99 -8.82
CA GLU A 270 -21.74 -7.49 -7.50
C GLU A 270 -20.65 -6.54 -6.99
N ILE A 271 -20.56 -5.37 -7.62
CA ILE A 271 -19.57 -4.35 -7.25
C ILE A 271 -20.23 -3.34 -6.32
N THR A 272 -19.60 -3.07 -5.17
CA THR A 272 -19.92 -1.88 -4.40
C THR A 272 -19.20 -0.68 -5.00
N GLU A 273 -19.83 0.47 -5.00
CA GLU A 273 -19.29 1.72 -5.55
C GLU A 273 -19.42 2.86 -4.55
N LEU A 274 -18.35 3.64 -4.42
CA LEU A 274 -18.27 4.77 -3.51
C LEU A 274 -17.53 5.92 -4.20
N PHE A 275 -18.04 7.16 -4.07
CA PHE A 275 -17.35 8.36 -4.51
C PHE A 275 -16.82 9.10 -3.28
N VAL A 276 -15.50 9.11 -3.12
CA VAL A 276 -14.83 9.68 -1.95
C VAL A 276 -14.09 10.95 -2.37
N PRO A 277 -14.18 12.06 -1.60
CA PRO A 277 -13.40 13.27 -1.89
C PRO A 277 -11.92 12.96 -2.08
N TYR A 278 -11.28 13.59 -3.07
CA TYR A 278 -9.90 13.31 -3.43
C TYR A 278 -8.92 13.54 -2.25
N ASP A 279 -9.12 14.58 -1.48
CA ASP A 279 -8.33 14.95 -0.31
C ASP A 279 -8.50 14.00 0.89
N VAL A 280 -9.58 13.22 0.90
CA VAL A 280 -9.77 12.10 1.85
C VAL A 280 -8.99 10.86 1.39
N VAL A 281 -9.03 10.57 0.08
CA VAL A 281 -8.31 9.41 -0.50
C VAL A 281 -6.81 9.64 -0.52
N VAL A 282 -6.35 10.84 -0.93
CA VAL A 282 -4.94 11.21 -1.00
C VAL A 282 -4.68 12.27 0.06
N SER A 283 -4.10 11.87 1.17
CA SER A 283 -3.99 12.74 2.34
C SER A 283 -2.66 12.63 3.08
N GLY A 284 -2.37 13.66 3.88
CA GLY A 284 -1.16 13.77 4.70
C GLY A 284 0.09 14.17 3.90
N ASN A 285 1.15 14.57 4.64
CA ASN A 285 2.43 14.99 4.06
C ASN A 285 3.13 13.89 3.26
N GLU A 286 2.87 12.63 3.62
CA GLU A 286 3.41 11.43 2.95
C GLU A 286 2.58 11.02 1.72
N GLN A 287 1.51 11.76 1.41
CA GLN A 287 0.59 11.49 0.30
C GLN A 287 0.08 10.05 0.30
N TYR A 288 -0.32 9.53 1.46
CA TYR A 288 -0.91 8.19 1.53
C TYR A 288 -2.19 8.12 0.71
N VAL A 289 -2.42 6.96 0.10
CA VAL A 289 -3.65 6.66 -0.62
C VAL A 289 -4.49 5.71 0.22
N TYR A 290 -5.57 6.22 0.78
CA TYR A 290 -6.44 5.45 1.67
C TYR A 290 -7.47 4.67 0.85
N LEU A 291 -7.42 3.35 1.01
CA LEU A 291 -8.30 2.42 0.30
C LEU A 291 -9.59 2.18 1.11
N VAL A 292 -10.55 3.04 0.89
CA VAL A 292 -11.84 3.07 1.62
C VAL A 292 -12.85 2.15 0.95
N THR A 293 -13.57 1.35 1.73
CA THR A 293 -14.57 0.40 1.21
C THR A 293 -16.00 0.68 1.69
N SER A 294 -16.16 1.66 2.60
CA SER A 294 -17.47 2.07 3.13
C SER A 294 -17.51 3.56 3.48
N GLU A 295 -18.71 4.12 3.59
CA GLU A 295 -18.90 5.49 4.08
C GLU A 295 -18.41 5.67 5.53
N GLU A 296 -18.54 4.62 6.34
CA GLU A 296 -18.04 4.62 7.72
C GLU A 296 -16.52 4.83 7.75
N GLU A 297 -15.77 4.10 6.93
CA GLU A 297 -14.32 4.27 6.78
C GLU A 297 -13.96 5.69 6.29
N ALA A 298 -14.71 6.24 5.32
CA ALA A 298 -14.50 7.61 4.86
C ALA A 298 -14.73 8.64 5.98
N ASN A 299 -15.74 8.43 6.83
CA ASN A 299 -16.01 9.30 7.98
C ASN A 299 -14.92 9.18 9.06
N VAL A 300 -14.39 7.98 9.29
CA VAL A 300 -13.24 7.78 10.18
C VAL A 300 -12.02 8.59 9.70
N LEU A 301 -11.70 8.54 8.42
CA LEU A 301 -10.61 9.34 7.85
C LEU A 301 -10.85 10.84 8.02
N LYS A 302 -12.06 11.33 7.73
CA LYS A 302 -12.42 12.74 7.91
C LYS A 302 -12.26 13.20 9.37
N LYS A 303 -12.77 12.40 10.33
CA LYS A 303 -12.65 12.69 11.75
C LYS A 303 -11.20 12.79 12.21
N VAL A 304 -10.35 11.82 11.87
CA VAL A 304 -8.94 11.82 12.30
C VAL A 304 -8.11 12.87 11.55
N ASN A 305 -8.33 13.03 10.24
CA ASN A 305 -7.59 14.04 9.45
C ASN A 305 -8.01 15.49 9.74
N ALA A 306 -9.08 15.70 10.50
CA ALA A 306 -9.41 17.03 11.03
C ALA A 306 -8.37 17.52 12.05
N PHE A 307 -7.62 16.62 12.69
CA PHE A 307 -6.43 17.00 13.46
C PHE A 307 -5.27 17.28 12.51
N THR A 308 -4.43 18.23 12.88
CA THR A 308 -3.29 18.66 12.04
C THR A 308 -1.93 18.29 12.62
N ASN A 309 -1.90 17.77 13.85
CA ASN A 309 -0.67 17.57 14.59
C ASN A 309 -0.31 16.07 14.68
N PRO A 310 0.66 15.56 13.89
CA PRO A 310 1.22 14.24 14.12
C PRO A 310 2.10 14.24 15.39
N MET A 311 2.31 13.07 16.00
CA MET A 311 3.08 12.94 17.24
C MET A 311 4.43 13.69 17.24
N PRO A 312 5.26 13.66 16.16
CA PRO A 312 6.53 14.37 16.16
C PRO A 312 6.43 15.89 16.29
N SER A 313 5.38 16.51 15.77
CA SER A 313 5.17 17.96 15.90
C SER A 313 4.87 18.40 17.34
N MET A 314 4.49 17.45 18.19
CA MET A 314 4.24 17.67 19.63
C MET A 314 5.39 17.18 20.52
N GLY A 315 6.56 16.90 19.94
CA GLY A 315 7.72 16.40 20.67
C GLY A 315 7.62 14.92 21.09
N LEU A 316 6.67 14.16 20.52
CA LEU A 316 6.45 12.74 20.80
C LEU A 316 6.90 11.88 19.63
N LYS A 317 7.36 10.66 19.89
CA LYS A 317 7.75 9.73 18.82
C LYS A 317 7.53 8.29 19.24
N MET A 318 6.87 7.53 18.39
CA MET A 318 6.85 6.07 18.51
C MET A 318 8.18 5.51 17.99
N LYS A 319 8.81 4.68 18.80
CA LYS A 319 10.06 3.96 18.53
C LYS A 319 9.79 2.45 18.60
N THR A 320 10.61 1.65 17.91
CA THR A 320 10.56 0.18 18.03
C THR A 320 11.42 -0.28 19.20
N GLY A 321 10.97 -1.31 19.90
CA GLY A 321 11.68 -1.91 21.00
C GLY A 321 13.11 -2.32 20.64
N LEU A 322 14.02 -2.15 21.60
CA LEU A 322 15.46 -2.11 21.39
C LEU A 322 16.09 -3.50 21.25
N THR A 323 15.51 -4.52 21.90
CA THR A 323 16.15 -5.82 22.05
C THR A 323 15.55 -6.86 21.12
N VAL A 324 16.41 -7.48 20.30
CA VAL A 324 16.09 -8.67 19.51
C VAL A 324 16.59 -9.88 20.31
N ASP A 325 15.70 -10.46 21.13
CA ASP A 325 16.01 -11.49 22.11
C ASP A 325 16.74 -12.72 21.53
N PHE A 326 16.25 -13.27 20.40
CA PHE A 326 16.86 -14.45 19.78
C PHE A 326 18.28 -14.21 19.20
N ARG A 327 18.69 -12.95 19.01
CA ARG A 327 20.04 -12.58 18.55
C ARG A 327 21.00 -12.27 19.68
N ASN A 328 20.48 -12.06 20.89
CA ASN A 328 21.23 -11.61 22.08
C ASN A 328 20.95 -12.52 23.27
N LYS A 329 20.93 -13.82 23.03
CA LYS A 329 20.59 -14.82 24.04
C LYS A 329 21.55 -14.79 25.24
N GLU A 330 22.80 -14.46 24.99
CA GLU A 330 23.86 -14.34 26.00
C GLU A 330 23.58 -13.24 27.05
N LEU A 331 22.79 -12.24 26.68
CA LEU A 331 22.41 -11.14 27.60
C LEU A 331 21.16 -11.45 28.40
N LEU A 332 20.39 -12.47 28.04
CA LEU A 332 19.13 -12.79 28.72
C LEU A 332 19.34 -13.39 30.11
N ARG A 333 18.47 -13.03 31.04
CA ARG A 333 18.54 -13.43 32.46
C ARG A 333 17.13 -13.78 32.99
N ASN A 334 17.08 -14.72 33.93
CA ASN A 334 15.83 -15.12 34.59
C ASN A 334 15.56 -14.37 35.89
N ASN A 335 16.61 -13.80 36.49
CA ASN A 335 16.51 -13.25 37.84
C ASN A 335 16.94 -11.77 37.85
N CYS A 336 16.38 -11.01 38.79
CA CYS A 336 16.78 -9.67 39.10
C CYS A 336 18.16 -9.71 39.77
N SER A 337 19.09 -8.87 39.36
CA SER A 337 20.38 -8.59 40.03
C SER A 337 20.81 -7.15 39.73
N ASP A 338 21.85 -6.64 40.41
CA ASP A 338 22.28 -5.25 40.27
C ASP A 338 22.67 -4.81 38.86
N ASN A 339 23.09 -5.76 38.01
CA ASN A 339 23.50 -5.51 36.62
C ASN A 339 22.45 -5.95 35.60
N ASN A 340 21.22 -6.28 36.04
CA ASN A 340 20.15 -6.69 35.16
C ASN A 340 19.01 -5.68 35.19
N VAL A 341 18.40 -5.49 34.02
CA VAL A 341 17.24 -4.61 33.84
C VAL A 341 16.03 -5.46 33.39
N PRO A 342 14.79 -5.02 33.68
CA PRO A 342 13.60 -5.64 33.13
C PRO A 342 13.61 -5.62 31.62
N LEU A 343 13.26 -6.75 30.98
CA LEU A 343 13.02 -6.87 29.54
C LEU A 343 11.52 -7.10 29.32
N PHE A 344 10.86 -6.07 28.81
CA PHE A 344 9.41 -6.15 28.56
C PHE A 344 9.09 -6.84 27.23
N TYR A 345 8.18 -7.79 27.30
CA TYR A 345 7.60 -8.51 26.19
C TYR A 345 6.11 -8.16 26.03
N SER A 346 5.52 -8.46 24.88
CA SER A 346 4.08 -8.23 24.64
C SER A 346 3.18 -8.97 25.64
N GLN A 347 3.66 -10.06 26.26
CA GLN A 347 2.94 -10.81 27.30
C GLN A 347 2.74 -10.02 28.59
N HIS A 348 3.58 -9.01 28.85
CA HIS A 348 3.43 -8.10 30.01
C HIS A 348 2.30 -7.08 29.82
N MET A 349 1.83 -6.90 28.57
CA MET A 349 0.73 -5.98 28.25
C MET A 349 -0.62 -6.66 28.51
N LYS A 350 -1.28 -6.34 29.64
CA LYS A 350 -2.54 -6.94 30.06
C LYS A 350 -3.54 -5.85 30.47
N ASN A 351 -4.74 -5.90 29.89
CA ASN A 351 -5.86 -5.01 30.26
C ASN A 351 -5.47 -3.52 30.32
N GLY A 352 -4.75 -3.04 29.33
CA GLY A 352 -4.35 -1.63 29.23
C GLY A 352 -3.16 -1.23 30.09
N ARG A 353 -2.58 -2.13 30.90
CA ARG A 353 -1.46 -1.87 31.80
C ARG A 353 -0.30 -2.83 31.54
N VAL A 354 0.88 -2.41 31.91
CA VAL A 354 2.06 -3.28 31.95
C VAL A 354 2.14 -3.93 33.34
N ILE A 355 2.25 -5.26 33.36
CA ILE A 355 2.40 -6.05 34.58
C ILE A 355 3.75 -6.74 34.54
N PHE A 356 4.56 -6.57 35.58
CA PHE A 356 5.88 -7.16 35.68
C PHE A 356 6.27 -7.41 37.16
N PRO A 357 6.93 -8.52 37.50
CA PRO A 357 7.17 -9.69 36.65
C PRO A 357 5.90 -10.56 36.47
N ILE A 358 5.90 -11.44 35.45
CA ILE A 358 4.81 -12.42 35.24
C ILE A 358 5.32 -13.87 35.34
N GLY A 359 6.59 -14.07 35.70
CA GLY A 359 7.21 -15.40 35.80
C GLY A 359 7.56 -16.00 34.43
N LYS A 360 7.72 -15.17 33.42
CA LYS A 360 8.17 -15.61 32.09
C LYS A 360 9.68 -15.88 32.12
N GLU A 361 10.15 -16.88 31.41
CA GLU A 361 11.58 -17.09 31.17
C GLU A 361 12.20 -15.86 30.46
N ASN A 362 13.41 -15.48 30.92
CA ASN A 362 14.18 -14.36 30.37
C ASN A 362 13.46 -13.00 30.48
N GLU A 363 12.84 -12.71 31.62
CA GLU A 363 12.22 -11.41 31.92
C GLU A 363 13.23 -10.31 32.25
N TYR A 364 14.52 -10.63 32.33
CA TYR A 364 15.60 -9.67 32.60
C TYR A 364 16.67 -9.79 31.53
N MET A 365 17.53 -8.79 31.43
CA MET A 365 18.71 -8.82 30.59
C MET A 365 19.84 -8.01 31.22
N SER A 366 21.11 -8.34 30.87
CA SER A 366 22.26 -7.54 31.22
C SER A 366 22.19 -6.14 30.62
N ASP A 367 22.59 -5.11 31.35
CA ASP A 367 22.62 -3.71 30.88
C ASP A 367 23.97 -3.29 30.26
N GLU A 368 24.84 -4.25 29.94
CA GLU A 368 26.17 -4.03 29.38
C GLU A 368 26.19 -3.30 28.03
N LEU A 369 25.10 -3.42 27.24
CA LEU A 369 24.98 -2.78 25.94
C LEU A 369 24.04 -1.56 26.00
N PRO A 370 24.57 -0.33 26.02
CA PRO A 370 23.77 0.89 26.16
C PRO A 370 22.68 1.07 25.11
N GLY A 371 22.89 0.56 23.88
CA GLY A 371 21.91 0.64 22.78
C GLY A 371 20.69 -0.26 22.95
N MET A 372 20.69 -1.18 23.94
CA MET A 372 19.58 -2.11 24.19
C MET A 372 18.76 -1.74 25.43
N VAL A 373 19.13 -0.68 26.13
CA VAL A 373 18.45 -0.21 27.33
C VAL A 373 17.98 1.22 27.18
N GLN A 374 16.93 1.57 27.90
CA GLN A 374 16.36 2.92 27.95
C GLN A 374 16.13 3.33 29.40
N VAL A 375 16.06 4.64 29.66
CA VAL A 375 15.80 5.19 30.99
C VAL A 375 14.43 4.72 31.46
N ASN A 376 14.28 4.42 32.74
CA ASN A 376 12.98 4.11 33.34
C ASN A 376 12.18 5.42 33.47
N ARG A 377 11.23 5.62 32.53
CA ARG A 377 10.29 6.76 32.44
C ARG A 377 8.89 6.26 32.07
N ASN A 378 7.93 7.14 32.07
CA ASN A 378 6.59 6.82 31.61
C ASN A 378 6.55 6.60 30.10
N TYR A 379 5.92 5.53 29.64
CA TYR A 379 5.78 5.13 28.24
C TYR A 379 4.38 4.64 27.92
N LEU A 380 3.94 4.79 26.69
CA LEU A 380 2.86 3.98 26.16
C LEU A 380 3.45 2.88 25.29
N PHE A 381 3.25 1.62 25.69
CA PHE A 381 3.62 0.45 24.89
C PHE A 381 2.52 0.11 23.90
N VAL A 382 2.91 -0.29 22.69
CA VAL A 382 2.01 -0.71 21.62
C VAL A 382 2.53 -2.00 21.02
N LYS A 383 1.71 -3.04 20.98
CA LYS A 383 2.08 -4.33 20.39
C LYS A 383 2.41 -4.15 18.91
N ARG A 384 3.59 -4.59 18.49
CA ARG A 384 4.07 -4.38 17.11
C ARG A 384 3.49 -5.39 16.12
N PHE A 385 3.29 -6.63 16.53
CA PHE A 385 2.76 -7.68 15.66
C PHE A 385 1.31 -8.00 16.05
N THR A 386 0.40 -7.62 15.17
CA THR A 386 -1.03 -7.88 15.29
C THR A 386 -1.56 -8.31 13.92
N ALA A 387 -2.26 -9.45 13.86
CA ALA A 387 -2.86 -9.88 12.61
C ALA A 387 -4.07 -9.00 12.24
N LYS A 388 -4.42 -8.94 10.97
CA LYS A 388 -5.61 -8.19 10.51
C LYS A 388 -6.90 -8.74 11.09
N GLU A 389 -6.92 -10.03 11.32
CA GLU A 389 -8.05 -10.81 11.85
C GLU A 389 -8.21 -10.67 13.37
N GLU A 390 -7.20 -10.12 14.08
CA GLU A 390 -7.34 -9.81 15.50
C GLU A 390 -8.43 -8.74 15.71
N ARG A 391 -9.19 -8.89 16.80
CA ARG A 391 -10.27 -7.96 17.17
C ARG A 391 -9.79 -6.49 17.15
N ARG A 392 -8.52 -6.25 17.55
CA ARG A 392 -7.87 -4.93 17.52
C ARG A 392 -6.48 -5.00 16.93
N ARG A 393 -6.17 -4.01 16.08
CA ARG A 393 -4.82 -3.80 15.54
C ARG A 393 -3.96 -3.00 16.52
N LEU A 394 -4.51 -1.96 17.11
CA LEU A 394 -3.83 -1.16 18.11
C LEU A 394 -4.12 -1.74 19.50
N GLN A 395 -3.11 -2.41 20.07
CA GLN A 395 -3.16 -3.02 21.40
C GLN A 395 -2.12 -2.30 22.26
N CYS A 396 -2.61 -1.47 23.19
CA CYS A 396 -1.79 -0.56 23.98
C CYS A 396 -1.75 -0.95 25.46
N ALA A 397 -0.68 -0.56 26.17
CA ALA A 397 -0.56 -0.69 27.61
C ALA A 397 0.25 0.47 28.20
N ILE A 398 -0.23 1.05 29.27
CA ILE A 398 0.39 2.13 30.03
C ILE A 398 1.51 1.54 30.90
N TYR A 399 2.70 2.11 30.77
CA TYR A 399 3.85 1.87 31.62
C TYR A 399 4.16 3.14 32.42
N LEU A 400 4.12 3.04 33.75
CA LEU A 400 4.46 4.13 34.67
C LEU A 400 5.71 3.75 35.48
N ALA A 401 6.74 4.61 35.39
CA ALA A 401 8.01 4.38 36.06
C ALA A 401 7.90 4.29 37.57
N ASN A 402 6.96 5.03 38.19
CA ASN A 402 6.72 5.05 39.62
C ASN A 402 6.24 3.69 40.17
N GLN A 403 5.72 2.79 39.31
CA GLN A 403 5.36 1.41 39.69
C GLN A 403 6.58 0.49 39.81
N TYR A 404 7.73 0.91 39.26
CA TYR A 404 8.98 0.13 39.24
C TYR A 404 10.19 0.98 39.69
N PRO A 405 10.12 1.62 40.83
CA PRO A 405 11.12 2.62 41.26
C PRO A 405 12.52 2.03 41.54
N MET A 406 12.59 0.69 41.70
CA MET A 406 13.86 -0.01 41.92
C MET A 406 14.75 -0.07 40.68
N PHE A 407 14.20 0.15 39.47
CA PHE A 407 14.97 0.11 38.25
C PHE A 407 15.27 1.51 37.74
N LYS A 408 16.53 1.77 37.38
CA LYS A 408 16.97 3.03 36.73
C LYS A 408 16.82 2.95 35.20
N LYS A 409 16.92 1.75 34.69
CA LYS A 409 16.82 1.42 33.25
C LYS A 409 15.89 0.25 33.03
N ILE A 410 15.34 0.16 31.82
CA ILE A 410 14.52 -0.94 31.34
C ILE A 410 14.92 -1.30 29.90
N SER A 411 14.43 -2.40 29.41
CA SER A 411 14.50 -2.74 27.97
C SER A 411 13.16 -3.19 27.43
N THR A 412 12.96 -3.06 26.15
CA THR A 412 11.77 -3.50 25.43
C THR A 412 12.17 -4.40 24.25
N GLN A 413 11.50 -5.56 24.15
CA GLN A 413 11.69 -6.47 23.03
C GLN A 413 11.17 -5.82 21.74
N ASN A 414 11.79 -6.13 20.60
CA ASN A 414 11.46 -5.59 19.28
C ASN A 414 10.04 -5.94 18.76
N LYS A 415 9.27 -6.74 19.48
CA LYS A 415 7.84 -6.99 19.19
C LYS A 415 6.91 -6.01 19.91
N ILE A 416 7.47 -5.04 20.62
CA ILE A 416 6.78 -3.88 21.20
C ILE A 416 7.29 -2.63 20.50
N ASN A 417 6.41 -1.70 20.20
CA ASN A 417 6.72 -0.30 19.98
C ASN A 417 6.44 0.47 21.27
N PHE A 418 7.09 1.60 21.47
CA PHE A 418 6.81 2.49 22.60
C PHE A 418 6.82 3.95 22.18
N ILE A 419 5.95 4.74 22.78
CA ILE A 419 5.92 6.20 22.59
C ILE A 419 6.75 6.83 23.68
N ASP A 420 7.64 7.74 23.29
CA ASP A 420 8.57 8.49 24.11
C ASP A 420 8.64 9.95 23.62
N THR A 421 9.20 10.83 24.43
CA THR A 421 9.53 12.19 24.00
C THR A 421 10.77 12.21 23.11
N ILE A 422 10.86 13.21 22.23
CA ILE A 422 12.02 13.40 21.33
C ILE A 422 13.21 13.98 22.11
N ASP A 423 12.96 14.88 23.05
CA ASP A 423 13.94 15.58 23.87
C ASP A 423 14.39 14.79 25.11
N ASN A 424 13.90 13.57 25.28
CA ASN A 424 14.14 12.72 26.43
C ASN A 424 13.60 13.25 27.77
N SER A 425 12.68 14.19 27.77
CA SER A 425 11.91 14.58 28.96
C SER A 425 10.96 13.46 29.38
N GLU A 426 10.45 13.50 30.61
CA GLU A 426 9.46 12.54 31.08
C GLU A 426 8.05 12.96 30.64
N MET A 427 7.26 12.01 30.15
CA MET A 427 5.84 12.24 29.91
C MET A 427 5.07 12.21 31.24
N THR A 428 4.13 13.13 31.42
CA THR A 428 3.22 13.05 32.57
C THR A 428 2.31 11.83 32.46
N GLU A 429 1.80 11.36 33.60
CA GLU A 429 0.84 10.26 33.64
C GLU A 429 -0.39 10.58 32.81
N GLU A 430 -0.92 11.82 32.90
CA GLU A 430 -2.06 12.28 32.13
C GLU A 430 -1.81 12.19 30.61
N LEU A 431 -0.60 12.56 30.17
CA LEU A 431 -0.28 12.49 28.74
C LEU A 431 -0.24 11.06 28.23
N VAL A 432 0.38 10.12 28.98
CA VAL A 432 0.40 8.69 28.63
C VAL A 432 -0.98 8.09 28.62
N CYS A 433 -1.80 8.43 29.63
CA CYS A 433 -3.20 7.99 29.74
C CYS A 433 -4.07 8.54 28.59
N GLY A 434 -3.84 9.80 28.18
CA GLY A 434 -4.54 10.39 27.04
C GLY A 434 -4.18 9.74 25.71
N LEU A 435 -2.90 9.47 25.48
CA LEU A 435 -2.44 8.71 24.32
C LEU A 435 -3.05 7.29 24.30
N TYR A 436 -3.19 6.65 25.48
CA TYR A 436 -3.86 5.37 25.60
C TYR A 436 -5.31 5.45 25.12
N ILE A 437 -6.10 6.43 25.60
CA ILE A 437 -7.50 6.62 25.15
C ILE A 437 -7.57 6.74 23.64
N VAL A 438 -6.75 7.62 23.05
CA VAL A 438 -6.75 7.86 21.61
C VAL A 438 -6.44 6.56 20.86
N LEU A 439 -5.32 5.90 21.15
CA LEU A 439 -4.89 4.71 20.41
C LEU A 439 -5.69 3.45 20.75
N ASN A 440 -6.38 3.42 21.91
CA ASN A 440 -7.27 2.33 22.27
C ASN A 440 -8.73 2.57 21.85
N SER A 441 -9.05 3.70 21.21
CA SER A 441 -10.37 3.95 20.65
C SER A 441 -10.64 3.14 19.38
N THR A 442 -11.91 2.86 19.11
CA THR A 442 -12.37 2.23 17.86
C THR A 442 -12.02 3.11 16.65
N LEU A 443 -12.15 4.44 16.79
CA LEU A 443 -11.83 5.40 15.74
C LEU A 443 -10.40 5.24 15.22
N TYR A 444 -9.40 5.20 16.11
CA TYR A 444 -8.00 5.08 15.71
C TYR A 444 -7.62 3.66 15.28
N ASP A 445 -8.26 2.62 15.82
CA ASP A 445 -8.07 1.24 15.35
C ASP A 445 -8.58 1.08 13.91
N MET A 446 -9.75 1.64 13.58
CA MET A 446 -10.30 1.65 12.22
C MET A 446 -9.42 2.48 11.27
N TYR A 447 -9.00 3.67 11.69
CA TYR A 447 -8.09 4.50 10.90
C TYR A 447 -6.80 3.73 10.55
N TYR A 448 -6.20 3.07 11.54
CA TYR A 448 -4.97 2.29 11.31
C TYR A 448 -5.21 1.07 10.40
N ARG A 449 -6.37 0.45 10.46
CA ARG A 449 -6.74 -0.64 9.53
C ARG A 449 -6.85 -0.19 8.09
N ILE A 450 -7.39 1.01 7.86
CA ILE A 450 -7.47 1.61 6.53
C ILE A 450 -6.07 1.94 6.01
N LEU A 451 -5.22 2.53 6.86
CA LEU A 451 -3.86 2.92 6.52
C LEU A 451 -2.95 1.72 6.25
N ASN A 452 -2.99 0.71 7.11
CA ASN A 452 -2.01 -0.39 7.14
C ASN A 452 -2.63 -1.75 6.87
N GLY A 453 -2.27 -2.31 5.72
CA GLY A 453 -2.64 -3.68 5.32
C GLY A 453 -1.68 -4.78 5.81
N SER A 454 -0.54 -4.46 6.45
CA SER A 454 0.46 -5.46 6.89
C SER A 454 0.11 -6.07 8.26
N THR A 455 0.88 -7.07 8.71
CA THR A 455 0.75 -7.67 10.04
C THR A 455 1.54 -6.94 11.13
N GLN A 456 2.20 -5.83 10.80
CA GLN A 456 3.00 -5.06 11.74
C GLN A 456 2.40 -3.67 11.95
N VAL A 457 2.44 -3.20 13.19
CA VAL A 457 2.21 -1.79 13.54
C VAL A 457 3.54 -1.07 13.38
N ASN A 458 3.67 -0.32 12.27
CA ASN A 458 4.90 0.38 11.91
C ASN A 458 5.01 1.73 12.61
N SER A 459 6.13 2.00 13.24
CA SER A 459 6.37 3.26 13.94
C SER A 459 6.35 4.47 13.01
N THR A 460 6.83 4.34 11.77
CA THR A 460 6.81 5.43 10.77
C THR A 460 5.38 5.85 10.44
N GLU A 461 4.48 4.89 10.16
CA GLU A 461 3.07 5.17 9.88
C GLU A 461 2.38 5.77 11.10
N MET A 462 2.58 5.19 12.29
CA MET A 462 2.01 5.72 13.53
C MET A 462 2.45 7.16 13.83
N ASN A 463 3.70 7.50 13.53
CA ASN A 463 4.22 8.85 13.70
C ASN A 463 3.62 9.87 12.74
N SER A 464 3.04 9.43 11.62
CA SER A 464 2.38 10.31 10.65
C SER A 464 0.90 10.54 10.92
N ILE A 465 0.27 9.73 11.78
CA ILE A 465 -1.15 9.85 12.11
C ILE A 465 -1.40 11.13 12.93
N PRO A 466 -2.34 11.99 12.49
CA PRO A 466 -2.74 13.14 13.28
C PRO A 466 -3.43 12.71 14.59
N ILE A 467 -3.14 13.40 15.69
CA ILE A 467 -3.76 13.15 17.00
C ILE A 467 -4.24 14.48 17.63
N PRO A 468 -5.13 14.42 18.61
CA PRO A 468 -5.61 15.60 19.33
C PRO A 468 -4.45 16.40 19.93
N ALA A 469 -4.68 17.71 20.13
CA ALA A 469 -3.68 18.59 20.72
C ALA A 469 -3.29 18.12 22.14
N ARG A 470 -2.07 18.45 22.57
CA ARG A 470 -1.53 18.03 23.88
C ARG A 470 -2.48 18.34 25.04
N ARG A 471 -3.11 19.52 25.05
CA ARG A 471 -4.09 19.91 26.08
C ARG A 471 -5.27 18.93 26.17
N ASP A 472 -5.76 18.47 25.01
CA ASP A 472 -6.89 17.54 24.97
C ASP A 472 -6.45 16.13 25.36
N LEU A 473 -5.24 15.70 24.98
CA LEU A 473 -4.65 14.45 25.47
C LEU A 473 -4.57 14.45 27.01
N GLU A 474 -4.07 15.51 27.63
CA GLU A 474 -4.00 15.61 29.08
C GLU A 474 -5.37 15.64 29.77
N ARG A 475 -6.40 16.25 29.11
CA ARG A 475 -7.80 16.19 29.60
C ARG A 475 -8.36 14.77 29.53
N LEU A 476 -8.13 14.07 28.44
CA LEU A 476 -8.49 12.66 28.26
C LEU A 476 -7.83 11.80 29.35
N GLY A 477 -6.53 12.01 29.56
CA GLY A 477 -5.77 11.27 30.57
C GLY A 477 -6.30 11.43 31.99
N ARG A 478 -6.65 12.65 32.41
CA ARG A 478 -7.28 12.88 33.72
C ARG A 478 -8.56 12.07 33.90
N LYS A 479 -9.43 12.05 32.86
CA LYS A 479 -10.65 11.25 32.91
C LYS A 479 -10.37 9.74 33.05
N LEU A 480 -9.30 9.22 32.40
CA LEU A 480 -8.92 7.82 32.56
C LEU A 480 -8.41 7.52 33.96
N ILE A 481 -7.58 8.40 34.51
CA ILE A 481 -7.05 8.26 35.89
C ILE A 481 -8.19 8.26 36.91
N GLU A 482 -9.15 9.18 36.76
CA GLU A 482 -10.30 9.30 37.66
C GLU A 482 -11.21 8.06 37.60
N SER A 483 -11.45 7.52 36.39
CA SER A 483 -12.37 6.37 36.23
C SER A 483 -11.73 5.02 36.49
N GLY A 484 -10.47 4.86 36.16
CA GLY A 484 -9.77 3.56 36.15
C GLY A 484 -10.34 2.54 35.15
N ASP A 485 -11.17 2.97 34.19
CA ASP A 485 -11.77 2.11 33.18
C ASP A 485 -10.98 2.12 31.89
N TYR A 486 -10.24 1.04 31.60
CA TYR A 486 -9.38 0.87 30.42
C TYR A 486 -10.10 0.21 29.24
N SER A 487 -11.43 0.07 29.29
CA SER A 487 -12.22 -0.52 28.20
C SER A 487 -12.19 0.37 26.94
N THR A 488 -12.35 -0.27 25.79
CA THR A 488 -12.49 0.45 24.51
C THR A 488 -13.73 1.33 24.50
N GLU A 489 -14.82 0.82 25.06
CA GLU A 489 -16.12 1.50 25.18
C GLU A 489 -16.00 2.81 25.98
N TYR A 490 -15.19 2.78 27.03
CA TYR A 490 -14.89 4.00 27.80
C TYR A 490 -14.04 4.97 26.97
N CYS A 491 -12.99 4.47 26.30
CA CYS A 491 -12.13 5.28 25.45
C CYS A 491 -12.92 5.98 24.33
N ASP A 492 -13.82 5.27 23.66
CA ASP A 492 -14.66 5.81 22.59
C ASP A 492 -15.56 6.93 23.10
N ARG A 493 -16.25 6.71 24.23
CA ARG A 493 -17.13 7.70 24.83
C ARG A 493 -16.38 8.97 25.24
N VAL A 494 -15.27 8.82 25.95
CA VAL A 494 -14.51 9.97 26.46
C VAL A 494 -13.82 10.73 25.33
N LEU A 495 -13.36 10.05 24.29
CA LEU A 495 -12.80 10.70 23.10
C LEU A 495 -13.86 11.57 22.41
N GLU A 496 -15.07 11.05 22.21
CA GLU A 496 -16.17 11.81 21.61
C GLU A 496 -16.54 13.03 22.47
N GLU A 497 -16.70 12.87 23.79
CA GLU A 497 -17.04 13.96 24.72
C GLU A 497 -16.00 15.08 24.78
N VAL A 498 -14.71 14.78 24.70
CA VAL A 498 -13.63 15.76 24.94
C VAL A 498 -13.19 16.45 23.67
N VAL A 499 -13.25 15.75 22.54
CA VAL A 499 -12.59 16.16 21.30
C VAL A 499 -13.59 16.54 20.22
N TYR A 500 -14.76 15.89 20.17
CA TYR A 500 -15.76 16.08 19.11
C TYR A 500 -17.07 16.73 19.60
N ALA A 501 -17.26 16.92 20.92
CA ALA A 501 -18.35 17.71 21.48
C ALA A 501 -17.96 19.22 21.46
#